data_9062e8e3c0fe66b030b62368e7de23f6
#
_entry.id   9062e8e3c0fe66b030b62368e7de23f6
#
_cell.length_a   1.000
_cell.length_b   1.000
_cell.length_c   1.000
_cell.angle_alpha   90.00
_cell.angle_beta   90.00
_cell.angle_gamma   90.00
#
_symmetry.space_group_name_H-M   'P 1'
#
loop_
_entity.id
_entity.type
_entity.pdbx_description
1 polymer ?
#
loop_
_entity_poly.entity_id
_entity_poly.type
_entity_poly.pdbx_seq_one_letter_code
_entity_poly.pdbx_strand_id
1 'polypeptide(L)' 'MSKAYRGVLKARINKVYGGDVTVNKCRRLKARRGATARDKQLCNWFINMQTNR' A
#
# COMPACT_ATOMS: atom_id res chain seq x y z
N MET A 1 -5.72 3.26 12.72
CA MET A 1 -4.96 4.23 11.94
C MET A 1 -5.88 5.27 11.34
N SER A 2 -5.43 6.49 11.22
CA SER A 2 -6.24 7.58 10.70
C SER A 2 -6.42 7.47 9.18
N LYS A 3 -7.41 8.20 8.65
CA LYS A 3 -7.66 8.24 7.21
C LYS A 3 -6.45 8.74 6.41
N ALA A 4 -5.51 9.41 7.06
CA ALA A 4 -4.33 9.96 6.40
C ALA A 4 -3.46 8.87 5.72
N TYR A 5 -3.44 7.66 6.27
CA TYR A 5 -2.64 6.60 5.68
C TYR A 5 -3.14 6.20 4.28
N ARG A 6 -4.45 6.25 4.06
CA ARG A 6 -5.03 5.92 2.75
C ARG A 6 -4.57 6.91 1.69
N GLY A 7 -4.54 8.18 2.02
CA GLY A 7 -4.05 9.20 1.10
C GLY A 7 -2.58 9.03 0.76
N VAL A 8 -1.77 8.73 1.77
CA VAL A 8 -0.33 8.51 1.57
C VAL A 8 -0.11 7.27 0.71
N LEU A 9 -0.81 6.17 1.02
CA LEU A 9 -0.67 4.92 0.27
C LEU A 9 -1.16 5.08 -1.17
N LYS A 10 -2.29 5.74 -1.37
CA LYS A 10 -2.82 6.00 -2.70
C LYS A 10 -1.84 6.81 -3.55
N ALA A 11 -1.26 7.87 -2.97
CA ALA A 11 -0.28 8.68 -3.67
C ALA A 11 0.95 7.85 -4.04
N ARG A 12 1.40 6.99 -3.14
CA ARG A 12 2.56 6.14 -3.38
C ARG A 12 2.29 5.14 -4.51
N ILE A 13 1.17 4.45 -4.45
CA ILE A 13 0.79 3.48 -5.48
C ILE A 13 0.61 4.17 -6.83
N ASN A 14 -0.05 5.31 -6.84
CA ASN A 14 -0.25 6.07 -8.07
C ASN A 14 1.08 6.49 -8.70
N LYS A 15 2.04 6.88 -7.88
CA LYS A 15 3.36 7.29 -8.36
C LYS A 15 4.15 6.11 -8.94
N VAL A 16 4.04 4.94 -8.33
CA VAL A 16 4.85 3.78 -8.71
C VAL A 16 4.18 2.94 -9.81
N TYR A 17 2.89 2.70 -9.68
CA TYR A 17 2.16 1.81 -10.59
C TYR A 17 1.03 2.50 -11.36
N GLY A 18 0.54 3.62 -10.85
CA GLY A 18 -0.64 4.28 -11.40
C GLY A 18 -1.95 3.65 -10.94
N GLY A 19 -3.02 4.41 -11.01
CA GLY A 19 -4.35 3.93 -10.66
C GLY A 19 -4.60 3.77 -9.17
N ASP A 20 -5.61 2.99 -8.82
CA ASP A 20 -6.03 2.81 -7.44
C ASP A 20 -5.19 1.79 -6.69
N VAL A 21 -5.27 1.84 -5.36
CA VAL A 21 -4.62 0.87 -4.49
C VAL A 21 -5.36 -0.46 -4.58
N THR A 22 -4.63 -1.52 -4.85
CA THR A 22 -5.17 -2.88 -4.85
C THR A 22 -4.28 -3.79 -4.04
N VAL A 23 -4.79 -4.94 -3.61
CA VAL A 23 -4.01 -5.93 -2.88
C VAL A 23 -2.80 -6.37 -3.71
N ASN A 24 -3.00 -6.60 -5.00
CA ASN A 24 -1.91 -7.01 -5.89
C ASN A 24 -0.81 -5.96 -5.97
N LYS A 25 -1.19 -4.68 -6.11
CA LYS A 25 -0.21 -3.59 -6.14
C LYS A 25 0.53 -3.46 -4.82
N CYS A 26 -0.18 -3.62 -3.71
CA CYS A 26 0.43 -3.58 -2.39
C CYS A 26 1.42 -4.72 -2.19
N ARG A 27 1.09 -5.92 -2.65
CA ARG A 27 2.02 -7.05 -2.59
C ARG A 27 3.28 -6.78 -3.40
N ARG A 28 3.13 -6.20 -4.58
CA ARG A 28 4.27 -5.82 -5.42
C ARG A 28 5.11 -4.73 -4.76
N LEU A 29 4.44 -3.72 -4.18
CA LEU A 29 5.15 -2.63 -3.53
C LEU A 29 5.97 -3.12 -2.34
N LYS A 30 5.42 -4.05 -1.54
CA LYS A 30 6.14 -4.65 -0.42
C LYS A 30 7.35 -5.45 -0.85
N ALA A 31 7.23 -6.14 -1.98
CA ALA A 31 8.26 -7.07 -2.45
C ALA A 31 9.30 -6.42 -3.34
N ARG A 32 9.06 -5.19 -3.80
CA ARG A 32 10.00 -4.55 -4.71
C ARG A 32 11.30 -4.19 -4.00
N ARG A 33 12.37 -4.12 -4.80
CA ARG A 33 13.72 -3.94 -4.29
C ARG A 33 13.93 -2.64 -3.51
N GLY A 34 13.23 -1.58 -3.90
CA GLY A 34 13.35 -0.29 -3.23
C GLY A 34 12.28 -0.03 -2.16
N ALA A 35 11.59 -1.07 -1.71
CA ALA A 35 10.52 -0.90 -0.72
C ALA A 35 11.06 -0.38 0.60
N THR A 36 10.47 0.70 1.11
CA THR A 36 10.82 1.24 2.42
C THR A 36 10.04 0.54 3.51
N ALA A 37 10.47 0.72 4.77
CA ALA A 37 9.73 0.19 5.92
C ALA A 37 8.31 0.77 5.94
N ARG A 38 8.17 2.04 5.55
CA ARG A 38 6.85 2.69 5.48
C ARG A 38 5.95 2.04 4.43
N ASP A 39 6.50 1.77 3.25
CA ASP A 39 5.76 1.08 2.19
C ASP A 39 5.22 -0.26 2.67
N LYS A 40 6.07 -1.05 3.32
CA LYS A 40 5.69 -2.35 3.86
C LYS A 40 4.59 -2.24 4.91
N GLN A 41 4.72 -1.28 5.81
CA GLN A 41 3.75 -1.07 6.88
C GLN A 41 2.38 -0.69 6.34
N LEU A 42 2.34 0.28 5.43
CA LEU A 42 1.08 0.74 4.84
C LEU A 42 0.41 -0.37 4.04
N CYS A 43 1.17 -1.10 3.26
CA CYS A 43 0.64 -2.19 2.44
C CYS A 43 0.16 -3.37 3.29
N ASN A 44 0.90 -3.74 4.33
CA ASN A 44 0.46 -4.78 5.26
C ASN A 44 -0.90 -4.42 5.85
N TRP A 45 -1.06 -3.16 6.20
CA TRP A 45 -2.29 -2.71 6.80
C TRP A 45 -3.46 -2.74 5.84
N PHE A 46 -3.23 -2.26 4.63
CA PHE A 46 -4.24 -2.31 3.59
C PHE A 46 -4.69 -3.74 3.31
N ILE A 47 -3.73 -4.67 3.17
CA ILE A 47 -4.03 -6.07 2.91
C ILE A 47 -4.82 -6.67 4.06
N ASN A 48 -4.42 -6.40 5.31
CA ASN A 48 -5.15 -6.90 6.48
C ASN A 48 -6.58 -6.41 6.52
N MET A 49 -6.80 -5.14 6.23
CA MET A 49 -8.16 -4.59 6.21
C MET A 49 -9.03 -5.22 5.14
N GLN A 50 -8.44 -5.57 4.00
CA GLN A 50 -9.19 -6.20 2.91
C GLN A 50 -9.52 -7.66 3.20
N THR A 51 -8.65 -8.35 3.94
CA THR A 51 -8.85 -9.78 4.25
C THR A 51 -9.66 -10.03 5.51
N ASN A 52 -9.70 -9.10 6.44
CA ASN A 52 -10.37 -9.27 7.74
C ASN A 52 -11.76 -8.63 7.79
N ARG A 53 -12.46 -8.67 6.71
CA ARG A 53 -13.85 -8.17 6.68
C ARG A 53 -14.80 -9.14 7.31
#